data_70409357d3d5e7448b8b31b86c27b88f
#
_entry.id   70409357d3d5e7448b8b31b86c27b88f
#
_cell.length_a   1.000
_cell.length_b   1.000
_cell.length_c   1.000
_cell.angle_alpha   90.00
_cell.angle_beta   90.00
_cell.angle_gamma   90.00
#
_symmetry.space_group_name_H-M   'P 1'
#
loop_
_entity.id
_entity.type
_entity.pdbx_description
1 polymer ?
#
loop_
_entity_poly.entity_id
_entity_poly.type
_entity_poly.pdbx_seq_one_letter_code
_entity_poly.pdbx_strand_id
1 'polypeptide(L)'
;MAINMDVMLDKIKDRQWALADIDWDAPGAEMITDEQRPKLKAFMADLCWIENIGARGFAALAKKAPTPTIAEIYRYFHAEEQRHANAELALMKRWGMLEDGEVPEPNVNIRLAIDWLDRWADDMPLSLLGTVIPMLEVALDGALLKFLLDEVHDPVCHQVFGKINN
;
A
#
# COMPACT_ATOMS: atom_id res chain seq x y z
N MET A 1 27.64 -2.59 -12.16
CA MET A 1 27.91 -1.95 -10.85
C MET A 1 27.02 -2.68 -9.84
N ALA A 2 27.58 -3.26 -8.78
CA ALA A 2 26.77 -3.92 -7.76
C ALA A 2 26.04 -2.85 -6.92
N ILE A 3 24.75 -3.07 -6.63
CA ILE A 3 23.97 -2.19 -5.77
C ILE A 3 24.48 -2.36 -4.33
N ASN A 4 24.81 -1.26 -3.65
CA ASN A 4 25.17 -1.27 -2.24
C ASN A 4 23.89 -1.24 -1.39
N MET A 5 23.60 -2.38 -0.73
CA MET A 5 22.36 -2.55 0.06
C MET A 5 22.33 -1.69 1.32
N ASP A 6 23.48 -1.36 1.92
CA ASP A 6 23.52 -0.48 3.09
C ASP A 6 23.17 0.96 2.70
N VAL A 7 23.68 1.44 1.57
CA VAL A 7 23.30 2.77 1.02
C VAL A 7 21.80 2.79 0.64
N MET A 8 21.27 1.67 0.14
CA MET A 8 19.83 1.56 -0.15
C MET A 8 19.01 1.63 1.13
N LEU A 9 19.40 0.90 2.15
CA LEU A 9 18.73 0.92 3.45
C LEU A 9 18.72 2.33 4.08
N ASP A 10 19.84 3.05 4.04
CA ASP A 10 19.93 4.42 4.54
C ASP A 10 18.94 5.34 3.80
N LYS A 11 18.87 5.24 2.47
CA LYS A 11 17.89 6.01 1.67
C LYS A 11 16.44 5.69 2.04
N ILE A 12 16.12 4.42 2.29
CA ILE A 12 14.78 4.00 2.71
C ILE A 12 14.46 4.62 4.09
N LYS A 13 15.41 4.59 5.02
CA LYS A 13 15.23 5.21 6.35
C LYS A 13 14.99 6.72 6.26
N ASP A 14 15.72 7.41 5.41
CA ASP A 14 15.62 8.87 5.24
C ASP A 14 14.29 9.32 4.59
N ARG A 15 13.62 8.42 3.89
CA ARG A 15 12.35 8.70 3.20
C ARG A 15 11.10 8.30 3.98
N GLN A 16 11.27 7.78 5.19
CA GLN A 16 10.11 7.38 5.99
C GLN A 16 9.21 8.59 6.30
N TRP A 17 7.91 8.37 6.26
CA TRP A 17 6.89 9.36 6.59
C TRP A 17 5.86 8.77 7.56
N ALA A 18 5.01 9.58 8.14
CA ALA A 18 3.96 9.16 9.05
C ALA A 18 2.61 9.75 8.65
N LEU A 19 1.50 9.11 9.04
CA LEU A 19 0.16 9.67 8.83
C LEU A 19 -0.01 11.05 9.48
N ALA A 20 0.73 11.33 10.55
CA ALA A 20 0.75 12.63 11.21
C ALA A 20 1.38 13.76 10.36
N ASP A 21 2.09 13.42 9.27
CA ASP A 21 2.64 14.40 8.34
C ASP A 21 1.60 14.90 7.33
N ILE A 22 0.40 14.31 7.33
CA ILE A 22 -0.72 14.67 6.46
C ILE A 22 -1.65 15.64 7.18
N ASP A 23 -2.05 16.69 6.51
CA ASP A 23 -3.05 17.65 7.01
C ASP A 23 -4.48 17.10 6.78
N TRP A 24 -4.91 16.22 7.69
CA TRP A 24 -6.22 15.57 7.59
C TRP A 24 -7.41 16.53 7.76
N ASP A 25 -7.19 17.72 8.32
CA ASP A 25 -8.22 18.74 8.54
C ASP A 25 -8.35 19.72 7.35
N ALA A 26 -7.50 19.61 6.34
CA ALA A 26 -7.59 20.45 5.15
C ALA A 26 -8.95 20.26 4.43
N PRO A 27 -9.55 21.32 3.84
CA PRO A 27 -10.81 21.20 3.10
C PRO A 27 -10.63 20.34 1.85
N GLY A 28 -11.73 19.73 1.34
CA GLY A 28 -11.72 18.98 0.09
C GLY A 28 -12.47 17.65 0.13
N ALA A 29 -12.80 17.10 1.32
CA ALA A 29 -13.59 15.87 1.43
C ALA A 29 -14.98 16.01 0.78
N GLU A 30 -15.54 17.20 0.80
CA GLU A 30 -16.82 17.56 0.17
C GLU A 30 -16.78 17.53 -1.36
N MET A 31 -15.61 17.44 -1.98
CA MET A 31 -15.45 17.29 -3.44
C MET A 31 -15.81 15.89 -3.93
N ILE A 32 -15.89 14.90 -3.03
CA ILE A 32 -16.38 13.56 -3.36
C ILE A 32 -17.90 13.57 -3.43
N THR A 33 -18.44 13.41 -4.62
CA THR A 33 -19.89 13.41 -4.87
C THR A 33 -20.57 12.11 -4.43
N ASP A 34 -21.87 12.16 -4.16
CA ASP A 34 -22.66 10.97 -3.81
C ASP A 34 -22.69 9.93 -4.93
N GLU A 35 -22.54 10.36 -6.19
CA GLU A 35 -22.47 9.46 -7.36
C GLU A 35 -21.12 8.72 -7.43
N GLN A 36 -20.03 9.40 -7.09
CA GLN A 36 -18.68 8.79 -7.08
C GLN A 36 -18.50 7.83 -5.90
N ARG A 37 -19.09 8.15 -4.74
CA ARG A 37 -18.86 7.48 -3.46
C ARG A 37 -18.96 5.95 -3.49
N PRO A 38 -20.00 5.31 -4.08
CA PRO A 38 -20.10 3.85 -4.08
C PRO A 38 -18.99 3.16 -4.88
N LYS A 39 -18.64 3.72 -6.05
CA LYS A 39 -17.57 3.18 -6.90
C LYS A 39 -16.21 3.37 -6.27
N LEU A 40 -15.99 4.55 -5.72
CA LEU A 40 -14.73 4.88 -5.04
C LEU A 40 -14.56 4.06 -3.76
N LYS A 41 -15.64 3.81 -2.98
CA LYS A 41 -15.59 2.91 -1.81
C LYS A 41 -15.11 1.50 -2.20
N ALA A 42 -15.65 0.92 -3.26
CA ALA A 42 -15.25 -0.42 -3.73
C ALA A 42 -13.79 -0.42 -4.21
N PHE A 43 -13.38 0.59 -4.98
CA PHE A 43 -12.02 0.74 -5.46
C PHE A 43 -11.01 0.88 -4.31
N MET A 44 -11.27 1.78 -3.37
CA MET A 44 -10.41 2.01 -2.21
C MET A 44 -10.34 0.80 -1.27
N ALA A 45 -11.45 0.04 -1.14
CA ALA A 45 -11.44 -1.21 -0.40
C ALA A 45 -10.46 -2.21 -1.02
N ASP A 46 -10.49 -2.37 -2.34
CA ASP A 46 -9.56 -3.25 -3.05
C ASP A 46 -8.13 -2.76 -2.93
N LEU A 47 -7.88 -1.46 -3.04
CA LEU A 47 -6.56 -0.86 -2.93
C LEU A 47 -5.95 -1.13 -1.54
N CYS A 48 -6.66 -0.83 -0.45
CA CYS A 48 -6.20 -1.14 0.91
C CYS A 48 -5.77 -2.62 1.09
N TRP A 49 -6.46 -3.54 0.43
CA TRP A 49 -6.13 -4.97 0.52
C TRP A 49 -5.00 -5.37 -0.43
N ILE A 50 -4.78 -4.66 -1.53
CA ILE A 50 -3.60 -4.81 -2.40
C ILE A 50 -2.34 -4.45 -1.60
N GLU A 51 -2.34 -3.33 -0.89
CA GLU A 51 -1.25 -2.95 0.03
C GLU A 51 -1.03 -4.02 1.12
N ASN A 52 -2.11 -4.61 1.62
CA ASN A 52 -1.99 -5.70 2.59
C ASN A 52 -1.36 -6.97 1.98
N ILE A 53 -1.57 -7.26 0.70
CA ILE A 53 -0.88 -8.34 -0.03
C ILE A 53 0.62 -8.02 -0.10
N GLY A 54 1.00 -6.79 -0.46
CA GLY A 54 2.39 -6.32 -0.46
C GLY A 54 3.04 -6.50 0.90
N ALA A 55 2.39 -6.03 1.97
CA ALA A 55 2.88 -6.19 3.34
C ALA A 55 3.15 -7.66 3.71
N ARG A 56 2.24 -8.59 3.39
CA ARG A 56 2.41 -10.04 3.62
C ARG A 56 3.57 -10.61 2.81
N GLY A 57 3.68 -10.20 1.55
CA GLY A 57 4.77 -10.59 0.65
C GLY A 57 6.14 -10.16 1.20
N PHE A 58 6.28 -8.90 1.59
CA PHE A 58 7.53 -8.40 2.17
C PHE A 58 7.84 -9.01 3.54
N ALA A 59 6.84 -9.33 4.37
CA ALA A 59 7.06 -10.07 5.61
C ALA A 59 7.65 -11.48 5.35
N ALA A 60 7.13 -12.18 4.33
CA ALA A 60 7.65 -13.48 3.93
C ALA A 60 9.07 -13.37 3.33
N LEU A 61 9.35 -12.34 2.51
CA LEU A 61 10.67 -12.05 1.96
C LEU A 61 11.69 -11.75 3.05
N ALA A 62 11.31 -11.01 4.10
CA ALA A 62 12.19 -10.68 5.23
C ALA A 62 12.66 -11.95 5.97
N LYS A 63 11.80 -12.98 6.11
CA LYS A 63 12.17 -14.27 6.71
C LYS A 63 13.21 -15.05 5.89
N LYS A 64 13.22 -14.85 4.57
CA LYS A 64 14.04 -15.58 3.59
C LYS A 64 15.26 -14.81 3.13
N ALA A 65 15.44 -13.59 3.59
CA ALA A 65 16.49 -12.69 3.14
C ALA A 65 17.89 -13.26 3.40
N PRO A 66 18.82 -13.19 2.44
CA PRO A 66 20.15 -13.79 2.54
C PRO A 66 21.10 -13.05 3.47
N THR A 67 20.81 -11.80 3.84
CA THR A 67 21.61 -10.98 4.76
C THR A 67 20.71 -10.17 5.70
N PRO A 68 21.24 -9.78 6.88
CA PRO A 68 20.50 -8.91 7.81
C PRO A 68 20.05 -7.59 7.19
N THR A 69 20.91 -6.95 6.38
CA THR A 69 20.59 -5.69 5.68
C THR A 69 19.39 -5.85 4.75
N ILE A 70 19.36 -6.93 3.94
CA ILE A 70 18.23 -7.21 3.04
C ILE A 70 16.98 -7.55 3.83
N ALA A 71 17.10 -8.29 4.94
CA ALA A 71 15.96 -8.55 5.83
C ALA A 71 15.37 -7.25 6.41
N GLU A 72 16.23 -6.30 6.76
CA GLU A 72 15.80 -4.99 7.28
C GLU A 72 15.12 -4.15 6.19
N ILE A 73 15.64 -4.14 4.96
CA ILE A 73 14.99 -3.50 3.81
C ILE A 73 13.56 -4.04 3.62
N TYR A 74 13.36 -5.36 3.61
CA TYR A 74 12.03 -5.94 3.46
C TYR A 74 11.10 -5.64 4.66
N ARG A 75 11.64 -5.46 5.87
CA ARG A 75 10.82 -5.02 7.02
C ARG A 75 10.37 -3.56 6.86
N TYR A 76 11.22 -2.70 6.29
CA TYR A 76 10.81 -1.33 5.96
C TYR A 76 9.72 -1.31 4.90
N PHE A 77 9.84 -2.09 3.82
CA PHE A 77 8.78 -2.20 2.82
C PHE A 77 7.48 -2.76 3.41
N HIS A 78 7.56 -3.81 4.23
CA HIS A 78 6.38 -4.29 4.97
C HIS A 78 5.71 -3.18 5.79
N ALA A 79 6.48 -2.35 6.49
CA ALA A 79 5.94 -1.23 7.26
C ALA A 79 5.40 -0.11 6.37
N GLU A 80 5.97 0.10 5.19
CA GLU A 80 5.45 1.04 4.18
C GLU A 80 4.09 0.60 3.66
N GLU A 81 3.94 -0.63 3.20
CA GLU A 81 2.66 -1.18 2.74
C GLU A 81 1.55 -1.06 3.79
N GLN A 82 1.87 -1.35 5.06
CA GLN A 82 0.92 -1.16 6.15
C GLN A 82 0.55 0.31 6.36
N ARG A 83 1.50 1.22 6.15
CA ARG A 83 1.27 2.66 6.25
C ARG A 83 0.40 3.16 5.10
N HIS A 84 0.63 2.66 3.87
CA HIS A 84 -0.20 2.93 2.70
C HIS A 84 -1.65 2.51 2.95
N ALA A 85 -1.89 1.26 3.32
CA ALA A 85 -3.21 0.75 3.67
C ALA A 85 -3.90 1.59 4.77
N ASN A 86 -3.15 2.00 5.80
CA ASN A 86 -3.70 2.84 6.87
C ASN A 86 -4.06 4.26 6.39
N ALA A 87 -3.27 4.85 5.49
CA ALA A 87 -3.55 6.14 4.91
C ALA A 87 -4.78 6.10 3.99
N GLU A 88 -4.94 5.04 3.23
CA GLU A 88 -6.11 4.79 2.39
C GLU A 88 -7.39 4.57 3.22
N LEU A 89 -7.30 3.80 4.31
CA LEU A 89 -8.39 3.67 5.29
C LEU A 89 -8.76 5.02 5.91
N ALA A 90 -7.78 5.87 6.20
CA ALA A 90 -8.01 7.21 6.72
C ALA A 90 -8.73 8.10 5.68
N LEU A 91 -8.36 8.01 4.39
CA LEU A 91 -9.07 8.68 3.30
C LEU A 91 -10.53 8.19 3.20
N MET A 92 -10.77 6.88 3.24
CA MET A 92 -12.13 6.33 3.21
C MET A 92 -12.99 6.84 4.37
N LYS A 93 -12.43 6.92 5.58
CA LYS A 93 -13.12 7.50 6.75
C LYS A 93 -13.39 8.99 6.55
N ARG A 94 -12.40 9.75 6.11
CA ARG A 94 -12.52 11.18 5.80
C ARG A 94 -13.65 11.44 4.81
N TRP A 95 -13.84 10.58 3.81
CA TRP A 95 -14.89 10.69 2.81
C TRP A 95 -16.25 10.12 3.28
N GLY A 96 -16.36 9.70 4.53
CA GLY A 96 -17.59 9.11 5.08
C GLY A 96 -18.00 7.80 4.43
N MET A 97 -17.03 7.01 3.97
CA MET A 97 -17.26 5.71 3.32
C MET A 97 -17.24 4.54 4.29
N LEU A 98 -16.67 4.75 5.48
CA LEU A 98 -16.55 3.73 6.52
C LEU A 98 -17.12 4.24 7.84
N GLU A 99 -17.87 3.40 8.51
CA GLU A 99 -18.29 3.61 9.89
C GLU A 99 -17.11 3.31 10.87
N ASP A 100 -17.25 3.77 12.12
CA ASP A 100 -16.25 3.48 13.13
C ASP A 100 -16.14 1.97 13.39
N GLY A 101 -14.92 1.44 13.22
CA GLY A 101 -14.62 0.01 13.36
C GLY A 101 -14.98 -0.83 12.12
N GLU A 102 -15.54 -0.23 11.08
CA GLU A 102 -15.77 -0.94 9.81
C GLU A 102 -14.43 -1.21 9.12
N VAL A 103 -14.25 -2.46 8.68
CA VAL A 103 -13.13 -2.89 7.82
C VAL A 103 -13.71 -3.11 6.42
N PRO A 104 -13.16 -2.45 5.38
CA PRO A 104 -13.65 -2.64 4.02
C PRO A 104 -13.40 -4.08 3.55
N GLU A 105 -14.36 -4.66 2.83
CA GLU A 105 -14.22 -5.99 2.28
C GLU A 105 -13.63 -5.94 0.86
N PRO A 106 -12.58 -6.71 0.56
CA PRO A 106 -12.00 -6.81 -0.78
C PRO A 106 -12.90 -7.64 -1.70
N ASN A 107 -12.72 -7.48 -3.01
CA ASN A 107 -13.33 -8.37 -3.98
C ASN A 107 -12.81 -9.81 -3.86
N VAL A 108 -13.50 -10.75 -4.53
CA VAL A 108 -13.20 -12.18 -4.42
C VAL A 108 -11.79 -12.53 -4.92
N ASN A 109 -11.26 -11.85 -5.94
CA ASN A 109 -9.94 -12.15 -6.49
C ASN A 109 -8.83 -11.75 -5.52
N ILE A 110 -8.98 -10.62 -4.84
CA ILE A 110 -8.05 -10.16 -3.81
C ILE A 110 -8.08 -11.11 -2.62
N ARG A 111 -9.27 -11.56 -2.17
CA ARG A 111 -9.35 -12.61 -1.13
C ARG A 111 -8.61 -13.87 -1.52
N LEU A 112 -8.78 -14.34 -2.75
CA LEU A 112 -8.05 -15.53 -3.24
C LEU A 112 -6.54 -15.33 -3.25
N ALA A 113 -6.06 -14.13 -3.60
CA ALA A 113 -4.63 -13.81 -3.55
C ALA A 113 -4.09 -13.80 -2.12
N ILE A 114 -4.85 -13.26 -1.16
CA ILE A 114 -4.50 -13.28 0.27
C ILE A 114 -4.43 -14.73 0.77
N ASP A 115 -5.48 -15.53 0.53
CA ASP A 115 -5.54 -16.92 0.94
C ASP A 115 -4.40 -17.75 0.33
N TRP A 116 -4.02 -17.44 -0.92
CA TRP A 116 -2.92 -18.10 -1.60
C TRP A 116 -1.57 -17.73 -0.96
N LEU A 117 -1.33 -16.45 -0.69
CA LEU A 117 -0.14 -15.97 0.00
C LEU A 117 -0.02 -16.57 1.41
N ASP A 118 -1.08 -16.54 2.20
CA ASP A 118 -1.10 -17.08 3.56
C ASP A 118 -0.80 -18.59 3.59
N ARG A 119 -1.21 -19.31 2.54
CA ARG A 119 -0.98 -20.75 2.43
C ARG A 119 0.43 -21.09 1.94
N TRP A 120 0.99 -20.35 1.02
CA TRP A 120 2.16 -20.79 0.25
C TRP A 120 3.40 -19.91 0.40
N ALA A 121 3.30 -18.69 0.92
CA ALA A 121 4.43 -17.75 0.95
C ALA A 121 5.64 -18.29 1.73
N ASP A 122 5.42 -19.03 2.82
CA ASP A 122 6.50 -19.61 3.61
C ASP A 122 7.22 -20.76 2.89
N ASP A 123 6.58 -21.45 1.95
CA ASP A 123 7.15 -22.57 1.18
C ASP A 123 7.77 -22.11 -0.15
N MET A 124 7.41 -20.91 -0.64
CA MET A 124 7.93 -20.40 -1.90
C MET A 124 9.41 -20.03 -1.83
N PRO A 125 10.19 -20.30 -2.90
CA PRO A 125 11.57 -19.82 -2.97
C PRO A 125 11.63 -18.30 -3.02
N LEU A 126 12.70 -17.73 -2.41
CA LEU A 126 12.98 -16.29 -2.39
C LEU A 126 12.94 -15.69 -3.81
N SER A 127 13.50 -16.38 -4.81
CA SER A 127 13.53 -15.90 -6.20
C SER A 127 12.14 -15.70 -6.79
N LEU A 128 11.18 -16.55 -6.44
CA LEU A 128 9.80 -16.43 -6.93
C LEU A 128 9.10 -15.25 -6.26
N LEU A 129 9.09 -15.21 -4.93
CA LEU A 129 8.47 -14.10 -4.18
C LEU A 129 9.12 -12.76 -4.50
N GLY A 130 10.46 -12.71 -4.54
CA GLY A 130 11.23 -11.50 -4.87
C GLY A 130 11.08 -11.03 -6.32
N THR A 131 10.41 -11.81 -7.17
CA THR A 131 10.01 -11.40 -8.53
C THR A 131 8.54 -10.99 -8.55
N VAL A 132 7.66 -11.82 -7.99
CA VAL A 132 6.20 -11.62 -8.08
C VAL A 132 5.77 -10.37 -7.32
N ILE A 133 6.23 -10.16 -6.09
CA ILE A 133 5.79 -9.02 -5.27
C ILE A 133 6.18 -7.68 -5.93
N PRO A 134 7.44 -7.38 -6.26
CA PRO A 134 7.78 -6.13 -6.95
C PRO A 134 7.13 -5.96 -8.33
N MET A 135 6.86 -7.05 -9.04
CA MET A 135 6.15 -6.96 -10.32
C MET A 135 4.69 -6.55 -10.14
N LEU A 136 4.02 -7.02 -9.10
CA LEU A 136 2.66 -6.61 -8.77
C LEU A 136 2.62 -5.12 -8.42
N GLU A 137 3.54 -4.64 -7.57
CA GLU A 137 3.69 -3.22 -7.24
C GLU A 137 3.81 -2.36 -8.52
N VAL A 138 4.82 -2.63 -9.35
CA VAL A 138 5.03 -1.85 -10.59
C VAL A 138 3.85 -1.92 -11.55
N ALA A 139 3.15 -3.05 -11.64
CA ALA A 139 2.03 -3.24 -12.57
C ALA A 139 0.73 -2.56 -12.09
N LEU A 140 0.51 -2.50 -10.78
CA LEU A 140 -0.73 -1.98 -10.19
C LEU A 140 -0.61 -0.49 -9.84
N ASP A 141 0.43 -0.08 -9.14
CA ASP A 141 0.57 1.28 -8.62
C ASP A 141 0.46 2.35 -9.71
N GLY A 142 1.22 2.23 -10.78
CA GLY A 142 1.24 3.23 -11.84
C GLY A 142 -0.14 3.49 -12.48
N ALA A 143 -0.98 2.45 -12.59
CA ALA A 143 -2.31 2.56 -13.19
C ALA A 143 -3.35 3.02 -12.17
N LEU A 144 -3.32 2.45 -10.95
CA LEU A 144 -4.32 2.72 -9.91
C LEU A 144 -4.15 4.12 -9.31
N LEU A 145 -2.90 4.52 -9.03
CA LEU A 145 -2.60 5.85 -8.50
C LEU A 145 -2.90 6.95 -9.50
N LYS A 146 -2.59 6.74 -10.79
CA LYS A 146 -2.95 7.70 -11.84
C LYS A 146 -4.46 7.88 -11.91
N PHE A 147 -5.25 6.82 -11.85
CA PHE A 147 -6.71 6.91 -11.83
C PHE A 147 -7.20 7.76 -10.65
N LEU A 148 -6.70 7.51 -9.44
CA LEU A 148 -7.09 8.29 -8.27
C LEU A 148 -6.73 9.77 -8.41
N LEU A 149 -5.52 10.09 -8.88
CA LEU A 149 -5.08 11.47 -9.04
C LEU A 149 -5.86 12.22 -10.13
N ASP A 150 -6.32 11.52 -11.15
CA ASP A 150 -7.12 12.12 -12.24
C ASP A 150 -8.59 12.33 -11.83
N GLU A 151 -9.18 11.42 -11.03
CA GLU A 151 -10.63 11.40 -10.74
C GLU A 151 -10.99 11.97 -9.35
N VAL A 152 -10.05 12.01 -8.42
CA VAL A 152 -10.28 12.48 -7.05
C VAL A 152 -9.61 13.82 -6.85
N HIS A 153 -10.38 14.86 -6.57
CA HIS A 153 -9.87 16.23 -6.45
C HIS A 153 -9.68 16.70 -4.99
N ASP A 154 -9.84 15.81 -3.99
CA ASP A 154 -9.49 16.11 -2.60
C ASP A 154 -7.97 16.33 -2.46
N PRO A 155 -7.50 17.52 -2.05
CA PRO A 155 -6.07 17.81 -1.89
C PRO A 155 -5.36 16.86 -0.92
N VAL A 156 -6.07 16.34 0.09
CA VAL A 156 -5.50 15.37 1.04
C VAL A 156 -5.21 14.04 0.35
N CYS A 157 -6.08 13.61 -0.56
CA CYS A 157 -5.82 12.44 -1.42
C CYS A 157 -4.52 12.62 -2.20
N HIS A 158 -4.33 13.76 -2.85
CA HIS A 158 -3.10 14.08 -3.61
C HIS A 158 -1.86 14.13 -2.70
N GLN A 159 -2.00 14.65 -1.48
CA GLN A 159 -0.90 14.66 -0.51
C GLN A 159 -0.51 13.24 -0.09
N VAL A 160 -1.48 12.36 0.22
CA VAL A 160 -1.25 10.97 0.58
C VAL A 160 -0.52 10.24 -0.55
N PHE A 161 -1.08 10.26 -1.76
CA PHE A 161 -0.48 9.54 -2.89
C PHE A 161 0.83 10.17 -3.38
N GLY A 162 1.05 11.45 -3.14
CA GLY A 162 2.36 12.08 -3.30
C GLY A 162 3.42 11.54 -2.33
N LYS A 163 3.03 11.11 -1.13
CA LYS A 163 3.92 10.45 -0.15
C LYS A 163 4.17 8.98 -0.51
N ILE A 164 3.16 8.27 -0.97
CA ILE A 164 3.25 6.86 -1.40
C ILE A 164 4.20 6.73 -2.60
N ASN A 165 4.16 7.67 -3.55
CA ASN A 165 4.96 7.64 -4.77
C ASN A 165 6.42 8.12 -4.63
N ASN A 166 6.86 8.61 -3.47
CA ASN A 166 8.22 9.11 -3.22
C ASN A 166 9.15 8.07 -2.61
#